data_818978a455990ed92b40beea29d92da5
#
_entry.id   818978a455990ed92b40beea29d92da5
#
_cell.length_a   1.000
_cell.length_b   1.000
_cell.length_c   1.000
_cell.angle_alpha   90.00
_cell.angle_beta   90.00
_cell.angle_gamma   90.00
#
_symmetry.space_group_name_H-M   'P 1'
#
loop_
_entity.id
_entity.type
_entity.pdbx_description
1 polymer ?
#
loop_
_entity_poly.entity_id
_entity_poly.type
_entity_poly.pdbx_seq_one_letter_code
_entity_poly.pdbx_strand_id
1 'polypeptide(L)'
;VTSPPVFGRRWLLLLHQLPPKPDYLRVKIWRRLQRIGAVAIKNSVYVLPRTDQTAEHFHWILREIEASGGEASVCEAAFVTGLSDGQIESLFRAAREADYAALSEEAEESLRGVTARRAP
;
A
#
# COMPACT_ATOMS: atom_id res chain seq x y z
N VAL A 1 -18.75 -30.69 -5.43
CA VAL A 1 -18.04 -29.93 -4.40
C VAL A 1 -18.59 -28.52 -4.37
N THR A 2 -19.24 -28.21 -3.30
CA THR A 2 -19.75 -26.86 -3.09
C THR A 2 -18.60 -25.96 -2.64
N SER A 3 -18.34 -24.91 -3.42
CA SER A 3 -17.43 -23.88 -3.00
C SER A 3 -17.98 -23.21 -1.74
N PRO A 4 -17.14 -22.85 -0.76
CA PRO A 4 -17.62 -22.10 0.39
C PRO A 4 -18.27 -20.79 -0.08
N PRO A 5 -19.30 -20.30 0.61
CA PRO A 5 -19.88 -19.02 0.22
C PRO A 5 -18.84 -17.92 0.30
N VAL A 6 -18.81 -17.09 -0.75
CA VAL A 6 -17.93 -15.95 -0.78
C VAL A 6 -18.66 -14.77 -0.14
N PHE A 7 -18.14 -14.28 0.97
CA PHE A 7 -18.67 -13.10 1.64
C PHE A 7 -17.83 -11.90 1.20
N GLY A 8 -18.41 -11.03 0.39
CA GLY A 8 -17.77 -9.82 -0.04
C GLY A 8 -16.62 -10.03 -1.04
N ARG A 9 -15.81 -9.01 -1.19
CA ARG A 9 -14.68 -8.98 -2.12
C ARG A 9 -13.51 -9.76 -1.56
N ARG A 10 -12.69 -10.28 -2.50
CA ARG A 10 -11.43 -10.89 -2.13
C ARG A 10 -10.31 -9.85 -2.16
N TRP A 11 -9.47 -9.92 -1.14
CA TRP A 11 -8.36 -9.02 -0.95
C TRP A 11 -7.07 -9.83 -0.83
N LEU A 12 -5.95 -9.20 -1.19
CA LEU A 12 -4.63 -9.73 -0.86
C LEU A 12 -4.10 -8.99 0.35
N LEU A 13 -3.57 -9.74 1.29
CA LEU A 13 -2.94 -9.19 2.48
C LEU A 13 -1.45 -9.53 2.45
N LEU A 14 -0.63 -8.55 2.73
CA LEU A 14 0.79 -8.74 2.99
C LEU A 14 1.02 -8.55 4.48
N LEU A 15 1.42 -9.64 5.14
CA LEU A 15 1.82 -9.59 6.54
C LEU A 15 3.34 -9.62 6.57
N HIS A 16 3.97 -8.67 7.26
CA HIS A 16 5.43 -8.60 7.22
C HIS A 16 6.01 -8.16 8.54
N GLN A 17 7.26 -8.54 8.73
CA GLN A 17 8.08 -8.10 9.84
C GLN A 17 9.48 -7.83 9.32
N LEU A 18 9.95 -6.61 9.52
CA LEU A 18 11.29 -6.19 9.11
C LEU A 18 12.24 -6.30 10.28
N PRO A 19 13.55 -6.55 10.03
CA PRO A 19 14.53 -6.46 11.08
C PRO A 19 14.59 -5.03 11.63
N PRO A 20 14.88 -4.85 12.93
CA PRO A 20 14.88 -3.51 13.53
C PRO A 20 15.97 -2.59 12.97
N LYS A 21 17.01 -3.16 12.40
CA LYS A 21 18.12 -2.42 11.79
C LYS A 21 18.56 -3.08 10.49
N PRO A 22 18.99 -2.32 9.48
CA PRO A 22 19.08 -0.86 9.48
C PRO A 22 17.71 -0.19 9.26
N ASP A 23 17.56 1.02 9.76
CA ASP A 23 16.28 1.75 9.72
C ASP A 23 15.81 2.06 8.29
N TYR A 24 16.73 2.21 7.33
CA TYR A 24 16.37 2.56 5.96
C TYR A 24 15.50 1.49 5.27
N LEU A 25 15.54 0.23 5.73
CA LEU A 25 14.72 -0.84 5.18
C LEU A 25 13.23 -0.55 5.35
N ARG A 26 12.85 -0.05 6.52
CA ARG A 26 11.46 0.30 6.81
C ARG A 26 10.95 1.36 5.84
N VAL A 27 11.73 2.40 5.60
CA VAL A 27 11.37 3.47 4.68
C VAL A 27 11.31 2.95 3.25
N LYS A 28 12.28 2.13 2.84
CA LYS A 28 12.34 1.55 1.50
C LYS A 28 11.12 0.71 1.19
N ILE A 29 10.74 -0.19 2.08
CA ILE A 29 9.58 -1.07 1.90
C ILE A 29 8.29 -0.25 1.91
N TRP A 30 8.19 0.72 2.83
CA TRP A 30 7.03 1.62 2.89
C TRP A 30 6.83 2.38 1.57
N ARG A 31 7.90 2.90 0.99
CA ARG A 31 7.83 3.61 -0.29
C ARG A 31 7.38 2.69 -1.43
N ARG A 32 7.86 1.45 -1.43
CA ARG A 32 7.45 0.47 -2.43
C ARG A 32 5.98 0.13 -2.31
N LEU A 33 5.49 -0.07 -1.10
CA LEU A 33 4.09 -0.34 -0.84
C LEU A 33 3.20 0.83 -1.27
N GLN A 34 3.63 2.05 -1.01
CA GLN A 34 2.90 3.23 -1.47
C GLN A 34 2.86 3.32 -2.99
N ARG A 35 3.97 3.02 -3.65
CA ARG A 35 4.07 3.08 -5.11
C ARG A 35 3.08 2.14 -5.80
N ILE A 36 2.85 0.97 -5.25
CA ILE A 36 1.88 0.02 -5.81
C ILE A 36 0.45 0.27 -5.34
N GLY A 37 0.25 1.27 -4.50
CA GLY A 37 -1.07 1.64 -4.01
C GLY A 37 -1.60 0.80 -2.87
N ALA A 38 -0.76 0.04 -2.18
CA ALA A 38 -1.19 -0.75 -1.03
C ALA A 38 -1.52 0.16 0.15
N VAL A 39 -2.51 -0.23 0.94
CA VAL A 39 -2.96 0.54 2.10
C VAL A 39 -2.79 -0.29 3.35
N ALA A 40 -2.31 0.33 4.42
CA ALA A 40 -2.16 -0.34 5.71
C ALA A 40 -3.53 -0.44 6.41
N ILE A 41 -3.90 -1.65 6.81
CA ILE A 41 -5.07 -1.85 7.68
C ILE A 41 -4.62 -2.02 9.12
N LYS A 42 -3.37 -2.41 9.32
CA LYS A 42 -2.66 -2.46 10.60
C LYS A 42 -1.18 -2.22 10.33
N ASN A 43 -0.40 -1.97 11.38
CA ASN A 43 1.01 -1.58 11.24
C ASN A 43 1.86 -2.51 10.36
N SER A 44 1.59 -3.81 10.39
CA SER A 44 2.36 -4.79 9.63
C SER A 44 1.51 -5.53 8.60
N VAL A 45 0.33 -5.00 8.28
CA VAL A 45 -0.61 -5.64 7.35
C VAL A 45 -1.04 -4.63 6.30
N TYR A 46 -0.68 -4.90 5.06
CA TYR A 46 -1.07 -4.10 3.90
C TYR A 46 -2.05 -4.86 3.04
N VAL A 47 -2.94 -4.14 2.38
CA VAL A 47 -4.00 -4.72 1.57
C VAL A 47 -3.97 -4.17 0.16
N LEU A 48 -4.27 -5.04 -0.81
CA LEU A 48 -4.54 -4.69 -2.21
C LEU A 48 -5.77 -5.47 -2.68
N PRO A 49 -6.50 -4.93 -3.67
CA PRO A 49 -7.53 -5.74 -4.33
C PRO A 49 -6.89 -6.97 -4.97
N ARG A 50 -7.57 -8.11 -4.92
CA ARG A 50 -7.04 -9.34 -5.48
C ARG A 50 -7.12 -9.32 -7.00
N THR A 51 -5.97 -9.20 -7.65
CA THR A 51 -5.78 -9.36 -9.09
C THR A 51 -4.46 -10.09 -9.33
N ASP A 52 -4.25 -10.60 -10.53
CA ASP A 52 -2.98 -11.24 -10.87
C ASP A 52 -1.82 -10.24 -10.78
N GLN A 53 -2.07 -9.01 -11.19
CA GLN A 53 -1.07 -7.95 -11.13
C GLN A 53 -0.69 -7.59 -9.69
N THR A 54 -1.67 -7.45 -8.80
CA THR A 54 -1.40 -7.11 -7.40
C THR A 54 -0.72 -8.27 -6.67
N ALA A 55 -1.07 -9.51 -7.02
CA ALA A 55 -0.38 -10.67 -6.48
C ALA A 55 1.09 -10.66 -6.85
N GLU A 56 1.42 -10.30 -8.08
CA GLU A 56 2.80 -10.18 -8.55
C GLU A 56 3.55 -9.07 -7.81
N HIS A 57 2.90 -7.93 -7.62
CA HIS A 57 3.50 -6.82 -6.86
C HIS A 57 3.85 -7.22 -5.43
N PHE A 58 2.94 -7.88 -4.73
CA PHE A 58 3.20 -8.34 -3.37
C PHE A 58 4.29 -9.42 -3.34
N HIS A 59 4.32 -10.28 -4.34
CA HIS A 59 5.36 -11.31 -4.44
C HIS A 59 6.76 -10.69 -4.50
N TRP A 60 6.94 -9.65 -5.30
CA TRP A 60 8.23 -8.97 -5.41
C TRP A 60 8.64 -8.28 -4.12
N ILE A 61 7.68 -7.66 -3.43
CA ILE A 61 7.95 -7.02 -2.13
C ILE A 61 8.30 -8.08 -1.09
N LEU A 62 7.59 -9.20 -1.07
CA LEU A 62 7.89 -10.31 -0.17
C LEU A 62 9.33 -10.78 -0.35
N ARG A 63 9.75 -10.98 -1.60
CA ARG A 63 11.12 -11.41 -1.89
C ARG A 63 12.15 -10.39 -1.43
N GLU A 64 11.87 -9.12 -1.59
CA GLU A 64 12.76 -8.06 -1.13
C GLU A 64 12.86 -8.04 0.40
N ILE A 65 11.75 -8.23 1.09
CA ILE A 65 11.73 -8.32 2.55
C ILE A 65 12.57 -9.51 3.03
N GLU A 66 12.37 -10.67 2.43
CA GLU A 66 13.13 -11.87 2.79
C GLU A 66 14.62 -11.72 2.52
N ALA A 67 14.98 -11.11 1.39
CA ALA A 67 16.38 -10.83 1.06
C ALA A 67 17.04 -9.88 2.05
N SER A 68 16.25 -9.05 2.71
CA SER A 68 16.73 -8.10 3.73
C SER A 68 16.77 -8.69 5.14
N GLY A 69 16.40 -9.97 5.30
CA GLY A 69 16.39 -10.64 6.59
C GLY A 69 15.08 -10.54 7.34
N GLY A 70 14.03 -10.00 6.70
CA GLY A 70 12.70 -9.95 7.28
C GLY A 70 11.87 -11.17 6.94
N GLU A 71 10.64 -11.18 7.40
CA GLU A 71 9.66 -12.22 7.11
C GLU A 71 8.41 -11.60 6.51
N ALA A 72 7.81 -12.29 5.56
CA ALA A 72 6.56 -11.84 4.97
C ALA A 72 5.73 -13.03 4.47
N SER A 73 4.44 -12.83 4.47
CA SER A 73 3.47 -13.78 3.92
C SER A 73 2.40 -13.04 3.16
N VAL A 74 1.95 -13.61 2.06
CA VAL A 74 0.85 -13.07 1.27
C VAL A 74 -0.31 -14.06 1.36
N CYS A 75 -1.49 -13.56 1.68
CA CYS A 75 -2.67 -14.41 1.71
C CYS A 75 -3.83 -13.73 0.97
N GLU A 76 -4.74 -14.56 0.50
CA GLU A 76 -5.99 -14.09 -0.08
C GLU A 76 -7.07 -14.20 0.99
N ALA A 77 -7.84 -13.15 1.17
CA ALA A 77 -8.81 -13.09 2.25
C ALA A 77 -10.11 -12.41 1.83
N ALA A 78 -11.19 -12.85 2.46
CA ALA A 78 -12.46 -12.15 2.44
C ALA A 78 -12.83 -11.88 3.90
N PHE A 79 -13.22 -10.63 4.20
CA PHE A 79 -13.59 -10.28 5.57
C PHE A 79 -15.01 -10.72 5.87
N VAL A 80 -15.18 -11.42 6.97
CA VAL A 80 -16.48 -11.97 7.38
C VAL A 80 -17.18 -11.03 8.35
N THR A 81 -16.45 -10.54 9.33
CA THR A 81 -16.95 -9.60 10.35
C THR A 81 -15.86 -8.59 10.69
N GLY A 82 -16.27 -7.46 11.24
CA GLY A 82 -15.36 -6.39 11.60
C GLY A 82 -15.15 -5.46 10.44
N LEU A 83 -13.94 -5.42 9.89
CA LEU A 83 -13.62 -4.56 8.76
C LEU A 83 -14.43 -4.97 7.53
N SER A 84 -15.14 -4.01 6.92
CA SER A 84 -15.96 -4.24 5.74
C SER A 84 -15.24 -3.85 4.46
N ASP A 85 -15.71 -4.38 3.32
CA ASP A 85 -15.17 -4.01 2.01
C ASP A 85 -15.29 -2.51 1.76
N GLY A 86 -16.42 -1.91 2.17
CA GLY A 86 -16.62 -0.46 2.03
C GLY A 86 -15.61 0.35 2.84
N GLN A 87 -15.27 -0.10 4.04
CA GLN A 87 -14.25 0.55 4.84
C GLN A 87 -12.86 0.46 4.20
N ILE A 88 -12.53 -0.71 3.62
CA ILE A 88 -11.26 -0.87 2.90
C ILE A 88 -11.23 0.02 1.67
N GLU A 89 -12.30 0.07 0.89
CA GLU A 89 -12.40 0.95 -0.27
C GLU A 89 -12.24 2.41 0.13
N SER A 90 -12.77 2.81 1.29
CA SER A 90 -12.60 4.15 1.82
C SER A 90 -11.14 4.46 2.14
N LEU A 91 -10.38 3.49 2.63
CA LEU A 91 -8.94 3.66 2.87
C LEU A 91 -8.20 3.93 1.55
N PHE A 92 -8.55 3.20 0.48
CA PHE A 92 -7.95 3.43 -0.83
C PHE A 92 -8.29 4.80 -1.39
N ARG A 93 -9.54 5.24 -1.22
CA ARG A 93 -9.96 6.58 -1.66
C ARG A 93 -9.21 7.66 -0.90
N ALA A 94 -9.12 7.52 0.42
CA ALA A 94 -8.41 8.49 1.26
C ALA A 94 -6.93 8.58 0.87
N ALA A 95 -6.29 7.46 0.59
CA ALA A 95 -4.90 7.43 0.15
C ALA A 95 -4.72 8.13 -1.20
N ARG A 96 -5.62 7.89 -2.17
CA ARG A 96 -5.59 8.57 -3.47
C ARG A 96 -5.80 10.07 -3.33
N GLU A 97 -6.73 10.49 -2.49
CA GLU A 97 -6.99 11.92 -2.24
C GLU A 97 -5.77 12.59 -1.61
N ALA A 98 -5.12 11.93 -0.65
CA ALA A 98 -3.91 12.44 -0.03
C ALA A 98 -2.77 12.57 -1.05
N ASP A 99 -2.57 11.58 -1.90
CA ASP A 99 -1.56 11.62 -2.96
C ASP A 99 -1.84 12.74 -3.96
N TYR A 100 -3.10 12.90 -4.33
CA TYR A 100 -3.52 13.96 -5.25
C TYR A 100 -3.30 15.34 -4.66
N ALA A 101 -3.64 15.52 -3.40
CA ALA A 101 -3.42 16.78 -2.69
C ALA A 101 -1.94 17.12 -2.59
N ALA A 102 -1.10 16.13 -2.28
CA ALA A 102 0.35 16.32 -2.22
C ALA A 102 0.93 16.73 -3.58
N LEU A 103 0.50 16.09 -4.66
CA LEU A 103 0.92 16.44 -6.01
C LEU A 103 0.48 17.84 -6.39
N SER A 104 -0.74 18.24 -6.02
CA SER A 104 -1.25 19.59 -6.27
C SER A 104 -0.43 20.63 -5.52
N GLU A 105 -0.09 20.39 -4.27
CA GLU A 105 0.75 21.29 -3.48
C GLU A 105 2.14 21.43 -4.08
N GLU A 106 2.77 20.34 -4.49
CA GLU A 106 4.06 20.34 -5.14
C GLU A 106 4.03 21.15 -6.45
N ALA A 107 2.98 20.98 -7.23
CA ALA A 107 2.80 21.73 -8.47
C ALA A 107 2.66 23.23 -8.20
N GLU A 108 1.87 23.61 -7.21
CA GLU A 108 1.69 25.01 -6.80
C GLU A 108 3.01 25.61 -6.30
N GLU A 109 3.74 24.90 -5.48
CA GLU A 109 5.04 25.34 -4.99
C GLU A 109 6.05 25.53 -6.13
N SER A 110 6.09 24.60 -7.07
CA SER A 110 6.95 24.69 -8.25
C SER A 110 6.59 25.92 -9.07
N LEU A 111 5.32 26.19 -9.29
CA LEU A 111 4.87 27.37 -10.03
C LEU A 111 5.24 28.65 -9.30
N ARG A 112 5.04 28.72 -7.99
CA ARG A 112 5.42 29.87 -7.19
C ARG A 112 6.93 30.11 -7.24
N GLY A 113 7.72 29.05 -7.15
CA GLY A 113 9.16 29.13 -7.24
C GLY A 113 9.64 29.66 -8.59
N VAL A 114 9.05 29.20 -9.69
CA VAL A 114 9.35 29.68 -11.03
C VAL A 114 8.97 31.17 -11.17
N THR A 115 7.82 31.56 -10.69
CA THR A 115 7.37 32.94 -10.73
C THR A 115 8.29 33.84 -9.92
N ALA A 116 8.68 33.42 -8.73
CA ALA A 116 9.61 34.17 -7.88
C ALA A 116 10.99 34.36 -8.53
N ARG A 117 11.49 33.34 -9.22
CA ARG A 117 12.77 33.39 -9.93
C ARG A 117 12.76 34.30 -11.15
N ARG A 118 11.60 34.48 -11.76
CA ARG A 118 11.41 35.36 -12.92
C ARG A 118 11.08 36.78 -12.54
N ALA A 119 10.76 37.04 -11.29
CA ALA A 119 10.52 38.41 -10.83
C ALA A 119 11.80 39.22 -10.88
N PRO A 120 11.78 40.44 -11.44
CA PRO A 120 12.97 41.29 -11.49
C PRO A 120 13.41 41.76 -10.12
#